data_5ad884aa1be43157a2ec31b941b95ecf
#
_entry.id   5ad884aa1be43157a2ec31b941b95ecf
#
_cell.length_a   1.000
_cell.length_b   1.000
_cell.length_c   1.000
_cell.angle_alpha   90.00
_cell.angle_beta   90.00
_cell.angle_gamma   90.00
#
_symmetry.space_group_name_H-M   'P 1'
#
loop_
_entity.id
_entity.type
_entity.pdbx_description
1 polymer ?
#
loop_
_entity_poly.entity_id
_entity_poly.type
_entity_poly.pdbx_seq_one_letter_code
_entity_poly.pdbx_strand_id
1 'polypeptide(L)'
;MDSKKALVVISFGSTFDETRTHDIGGIEQALAAAFPAYDQYRAFTSVIIRKRLAERGIKIDDTETVLQKLVDAGYEEVVLQPTHLLHGEEFEQKILSLRDKFTAKFQKIIISQPLIVNDEDYRLAAAAVAVQVPPLPADEGVVLMGHGTPRNNNKAHGYTYVRLQEIFDSMKFPAIVGTVEEEDTPNFEAVLQKLQER
;
A
#
# COMPACT_ATOMS: atom_id res chain seq x y z
N MET A 1 0.65 -35.72 -0.92
CA MET A 1 0.05 -34.71 -0.03
C MET A 1 0.07 -33.43 -0.80
N ASP A 2 -1.04 -32.69 -0.83
CA ASP A 2 -1.04 -31.41 -1.51
C ASP A 2 -0.09 -30.45 -0.76
N SER A 3 0.71 -29.71 -1.54
CA SER A 3 1.66 -28.73 -1.04
C SER A 3 0.91 -27.64 -0.23
N LYS A 4 1.35 -27.36 1.00
CA LYS A 4 0.78 -26.29 1.80
C LYS A 4 1.18 -24.94 1.22
N LYS A 5 0.18 -24.09 0.94
CA LYS A 5 0.37 -22.79 0.30
C LYS A 5 -0.19 -21.68 1.18
N ALA A 6 0.56 -20.61 1.34
CA ALA A 6 0.13 -19.44 2.10
C ALA A 6 0.15 -18.15 1.27
N LEU A 7 -0.87 -17.33 1.45
CA LEU A 7 -0.94 -15.96 0.95
C LEU A 7 -0.87 -15.01 2.14
N VAL A 8 0.22 -14.28 2.26
CA VAL A 8 0.42 -13.29 3.32
C VAL A 8 0.06 -11.92 2.79
N VAL A 9 -1.06 -11.37 3.25
CA VAL A 9 -1.46 -9.99 2.91
C VAL A 9 -0.76 -9.05 3.88
N ILE A 10 0.05 -8.15 3.33
CA ILE A 10 0.94 -7.28 4.10
C ILE A 10 0.49 -5.84 3.93
N SER A 11 0.03 -5.24 5.03
CA SER A 11 -0.41 -3.85 5.08
C SER A 11 0.49 -3.03 6.01
N PHE A 12 0.52 -1.72 5.84
CA PHE A 12 1.10 -0.82 6.84
C PHE A 12 0.37 -0.98 8.18
N GLY A 13 -0.94 -1.16 8.10
CA GLY A 13 -1.83 -1.36 9.24
C GLY A 13 -2.59 -0.10 9.63
N SER A 14 -3.58 -0.28 10.51
CA SER A 14 -4.36 0.81 11.10
C SER A 14 -4.76 0.49 12.54
N THR A 15 -4.81 1.52 13.40
CA THR A 15 -5.38 1.40 14.76
C THR A 15 -6.89 1.58 14.77
N PHE A 16 -7.50 2.07 13.69
CA PHE A 16 -8.95 2.23 13.54
C PHE A 16 -9.60 0.92 13.17
N ASP A 17 -10.64 0.54 13.94
CA ASP A 17 -11.32 -0.75 13.77
C ASP A 17 -12.06 -0.82 12.42
N GLU A 18 -12.70 0.27 12.03
CA GLU A 18 -13.41 0.39 10.75
C GLU A 18 -12.46 0.17 9.57
N THR A 19 -11.35 0.90 9.52
CA THR A 19 -10.32 0.73 8.47
C THR A 19 -9.78 -0.70 8.42
N ARG A 20 -9.54 -1.33 9.58
CA ARG A 20 -9.06 -2.72 9.60
C ARG A 20 -10.09 -3.71 9.09
N THR A 21 -11.38 -3.46 9.31
CA THR A 21 -12.46 -4.37 8.95
C THR A 21 -12.93 -4.15 7.52
N HIS A 22 -13.16 -2.90 7.12
CA HIS A 22 -13.74 -2.56 5.83
C HIS A 22 -12.67 -2.40 4.74
N ASP A 23 -11.61 -1.65 5.00
CA ASP A 23 -10.62 -1.36 3.95
C ASP A 23 -9.62 -2.52 3.83
N ILE A 24 -8.82 -2.77 4.88
CA ILE A 24 -7.83 -3.86 4.86
C ILE A 24 -8.53 -5.21 4.76
N GLY A 25 -9.57 -5.43 5.57
CA GLY A 25 -10.35 -6.66 5.57
C GLY A 25 -11.08 -6.92 4.25
N GLY A 26 -11.55 -5.88 3.57
CA GLY A 26 -12.15 -5.98 2.24
C GLY A 26 -11.16 -6.49 1.18
N ILE A 27 -9.93 -5.96 1.19
CA ILE A 27 -8.86 -6.44 0.30
C ILE A 27 -8.53 -7.90 0.61
N GLU A 28 -8.39 -8.26 1.88
CA GLU A 28 -8.10 -9.63 2.30
C GLU A 28 -9.19 -10.60 1.87
N GLN A 29 -10.47 -10.23 2.04
CA GLN A 29 -11.59 -11.06 1.59
C GLN A 29 -11.61 -11.27 0.06
N ALA A 30 -11.33 -10.21 -0.69
CA ALA A 30 -11.25 -10.29 -2.14
C ALA A 30 -10.12 -11.23 -2.60
N LEU A 31 -8.96 -11.15 -1.94
CA LEU A 31 -7.82 -12.01 -2.21
C LEU A 31 -8.11 -13.47 -1.81
N ALA A 32 -8.73 -13.70 -0.65
CA ALA A 32 -9.13 -15.05 -0.22
C ALA A 32 -10.10 -15.71 -1.21
N ALA A 33 -11.06 -14.94 -1.73
CA ALA A 33 -12.01 -15.41 -2.74
C ALA A 33 -11.32 -15.71 -4.09
N ALA A 34 -10.33 -14.91 -4.49
CA ALA A 34 -9.59 -15.10 -5.73
C ALA A 34 -8.59 -16.26 -5.67
N PHE A 35 -8.06 -16.57 -4.49
CA PHE A 35 -7.01 -17.58 -4.28
C PHE A 35 -7.41 -18.62 -3.21
N PRO A 36 -8.50 -19.37 -3.39
CA PRO A 36 -9.04 -20.28 -2.37
C PRO A 36 -8.13 -21.47 -2.05
N ALA A 37 -7.10 -21.73 -2.86
CA ALA A 37 -6.11 -22.78 -2.61
C ALA A 37 -4.99 -22.36 -1.64
N TYR A 38 -4.98 -21.11 -1.19
CA TYR A 38 -3.98 -20.58 -0.27
C TYR A 38 -4.59 -20.29 1.10
N ASP A 39 -3.93 -20.74 2.16
CA ASP A 39 -4.26 -20.29 3.51
C ASP A 39 -3.84 -18.83 3.68
N GLN A 40 -4.77 -17.97 4.08
CA GLN A 40 -4.51 -16.54 4.17
C GLN A 40 -3.99 -16.12 5.54
N TYR A 41 -2.99 -15.26 5.52
CA TYR A 41 -2.37 -14.66 6.70
C TYR A 41 -2.29 -13.15 6.57
N ARG A 42 -2.41 -12.46 7.71
CA ARG A 42 -2.26 -11.00 7.83
C ARG A 42 -0.92 -10.67 8.47
N ALA A 43 -0.24 -9.63 7.94
CA ALA A 43 0.91 -9.02 8.58
C ALA A 43 0.82 -7.49 8.50
N PHE A 44 1.30 -6.79 9.55
CA PHE A 44 1.43 -5.34 9.53
C PHE A 44 2.90 -4.93 9.64
N THR A 45 3.33 -3.98 8.79
CA THR A 45 4.71 -3.51 8.77
C THR A 45 4.99 -2.47 9.85
N SER A 46 4.00 -1.61 10.20
CA SER A 46 4.18 -0.54 11.18
C SER A 46 4.33 -1.05 12.62
N VAL A 47 5.52 -0.85 13.17
CA VAL A 47 5.83 -1.16 14.59
C VAL A 47 4.92 -0.40 15.55
N ILE A 48 4.67 0.89 15.27
CA ILE A 48 3.86 1.76 16.12
C ILE A 48 2.41 1.27 16.17
N ILE A 49 1.84 0.94 15.02
CA ILE A 49 0.45 0.44 14.93
C ILE A 49 0.34 -0.89 15.67
N ARG A 50 1.24 -1.83 15.41
CA ARG A 50 1.23 -3.13 16.10
C ARG A 50 1.34 -3.00 17.61
N LYS A 51 2.20 -2.09 18.10
CA LYS A 51 2.32 -1.81 19.53
C LYS A 51 1.02 -1.27 20.13
N ARG A 52 0.41 -0.25 19.51
CA ARG A 52 -0.86 0.34 19.96
C ARG A 52 -2.02 -0.68 19.96
N LEU A 53 -2.05 -1.57 18.97
CA LEU A 53 -3.04 -2.64 18.91
C LEU A 53 -2.82 -3.67 20.03
N ALA A 54 -1.56 -4.04 20.30
CA ALA A 54 -1.23 -4.97 21.39
C ALA A 54 -1.64 -4.40 22.77
N GLU A 55 -1.50 -3.11 23.01
CA GLU A 55 -1.99 -2.42 24.22
C GLU A 55 -3.51 -2.53 24.38
N ARG A 56 -4.25 -2.74 23.27
CA ARG A 56 -5.70 -2.99 23.23
C ARG A 56 -6.06 -4.48 23.20
N GLY A 57 -5.09 -5.38 23.39
CA GLY A 57 -5.30 -6.82 23.36
C GLY A 57 -5.38 -7.42 21.93
N ILE A 58 -5.11 -6.63 20.88
CA ILE A 58 -5.16 -7.08 19.50
C ILE A 58 -3.73 -7.36 19.02
N LYS A 59 -3.38 -8.63 18.88
CA LYS A 59 -2.05 -9.05 18.45
C LYS A 59 -2.02 -9.30 16.94
N ILE A 60 -1.21 -8.50 16.21
CA ILE A 60 -0.93 -8.69 14.80
C ILE A 60 0.59 -8.77 14.62
N ASP A 61 1.03 -9.80 13.92
CA ASP A 61 2.45 -10.06 13.67
C ASP A 61 3.01 -9.18 12.54
N ASP A 62 4.33 -9.01 12.52
CA ASP A 62 5.02 -8.49 11.34
C ASP A 62 5.27 -9.59 10.31
N THR A 63 5.72 -9.17 9.14
CA THR A 63 5.96 -10.06 8.00
C THR A 63 6.97 -11.15 8.34
N GLU A 64 8.06 -10.81 9.02
CA GLU A 64 9.10 -11.76 9.40
C GLU A 64 8.59 -12.82 10.37
N THR A 65 7.83 -12.40 11.38
CA THR A 65 7.21 -13.29 12.36
C THR A 65 6.22 -14.26 11.68
N VAL A 66 5.39 -13.75 10.76
CA VAL A 66 4.47 -14.61 9.98
C VAL A 66 5.26 -15.62 9.15
N LEU A 67 6.27 -15.19 8.41
CA LEU A 67 7.10 -16.08 7.61
C LEU A 67 7.76 -17.18 8.43
N GLN A 68 8.30 -16.85 9.62
CA GLN A 68 8.89 -17.86 10.49
C GLN A 68 7.85 -18.89 10.96
N LYS A 69 6.64 -18.46 11.34
CA LYS A 69 5.54 -19.35 11.70
C LYS A 69 5.15 -20.28 10.54
N LEU A 70 5.16 -19.78 9.30
CA LEU A 70 4.85 -20.59 8.12
C LEU A 70 5.93 -21.65 7.85
N VAL A 71 7.21 -21.30 8.04
CA VAL A 71 8.32 -22.28 7.98
C VAL A 71 8.10 -23.39 9.02
N ASP A 72 7.84 -23.01 10.27
CA ASP A 72 7.66 -23.95 11.39
C ASP A 72 6.42 -24.85 11.19
N ALA A 73 5.39 -24.34 10.50
CA ALA A 73 4.18 -25.09 10.15
C ALA A 73 4.31 -25.94 8.86
N GLY A 74 5.46 -25.91 8.20
CA GLY A 74 5.76 -26.71 7.01
C GLY A 74 5.05 -26.25 5.74
N TYR A 75 4.85 -24.95 5.57
CA TYR A 75 4.40 -24.38 4.30
C TYR A 75 5.53 -24.45 3.28
N GLU A 76 5.18 -24.77 2.03
CA GLU A 76 6.15 -24.98 0.94
C GLU A 76 6.13 -23.81 -0.06
N GLU A 77 4.96 -23.28 -0.37
CA GLU A 77 4.78 -22.11 -1.25
C GLU A 77 4.20 -20.95 -0.49
N VAL A 78 4.82 -19.78 -0.61
CA VAL A 78 4.38 -18.54 0.04
C VAL A 78 4.32 -17.41 -0.97
N VAL A 79 3.20 -16.71 -1.00
CA VAL A 79 3.01 -15.46 -1.75
C VAL A 79 2.89 -14.31 -0.75
N LEU A 80 3.75 -13.31 -0.90
CA LEU A 80 3.69 -12.05 -0.15
C LEU A 80 2.98 -11.01 -1.01
N GLN A 81 1.77 -10.62 -0.61
CA GLN A 81 0.96 -9.63 -1.30
C GLN A 81 0.94 -8.32 -0.50
N PRO A 82 1.72 -7.31 -0.91
CA PRO A 82 1.62 -5.99 -0.30
C PRO A 82 0.32 -5.29 -0.68
N THR A 83 -0.25 -4.52 0.24
CA THR A 83 -1.31 -3.55 -0.04
C THR A 83 -0.76 -2.14 -0.21
N HIS A 84 0.55 -2.00 -0.25
CA HIS A 84 1.24 -0.73 -0.48
C HIS A 84 0.91 -0.18 -1.87
N LEU A 85 0.64 1.12 -1.95
CA LEU A 85 0.36 1.76 -3.24
C LEU A 85 1.60 1.85 -4.12
N LEU A 86 2.75 2.12 -3.52
CA LEU A 86 3.97 2.50 -4.22
C LEU A 86 5.15 1.60 -3.86
N HIS A 87 6.10 1.51 -4.77
CA HIS A 87 7.42 0.94 -4.53
C HIS A 87 8.29 1.93 -3.73
N GLY A 88 7.91 2.15 -2.47
CA GLY A 88 8.59 3.06 -1.55
C GLY A 88 9.48 2.33 -0.54
N GLU A 89 10.07 3.11 0.37
CA GLU A 89 11.00 2.63 1.39
C GLU A 89 10.40 1.52 2.27
N GLU A 90 9.15 1.65 2.67
CA GLU A 90 8.46 0.65 3.50
C GLU A 90 8.38 -0.71 2.80
N PHE A 91 8.07 -0.72 1.49
CA PHE A 91 8.05 -1.95 0.69
C PHE A 91 9.44 -2.56 0.55
N GLU A 92 10.45 -1.75 0.27
CA GLU A 92 11.83 -2.23 0.14
C GLU A 92 12.38 -2.78 1.45
N GLN A 93 12.27 -2.00 2.52
CA GLN A 93 12.90 -2.36 3.81
C GLN A 93 12.15 -3.43 4.59
N LYS A 94 10.82 -3.48 4.50
CA LYS A 94 9.99 -4.37 5.32
C LYS A 94 9.49 -5.63 4.60
N ILE A 95 9.59 -5.65 3.27
CA ILE A 95 9.08 -6.77 2.47
C ILE A 95 10.17 -7.35 1.58
N LEU A 96 10.75 -6.56 0.67
CA LEU A 96 11.77 -7.07 -0.24
C LEU A 96 13.03 -7.56 0.47
N SER A 97 13.45 -6.89 1.54
CA SER A 97 14.62 -7.28 2.34
C SER A 97 14.51 -8.68 2.96
N LEU A 98 13.28 -9.20 3.11
CA LEU A 98 13.05 -10.54 3.65
C LEU A 98 13.23 -11.65 2.60
N ARG A 99 13.29 -11.31 1.30
CA ARG A 99 13.46 -12.30 0.22
C ARG A 99 14.65 -13.22 0.48
N ASP A 100 15.83 -12.65 0.62
CA ASP A 100 17.07 -13.42 0.74
C ASP A 100 17.11 -14.26 2.01
N LYS A 101 16.53 -13.74 3.10
CA LYS A 101 16.45 -14.43 4.38
C LYS A 101 15.58 -15.69 4.33
N PHE A 102 14.53 -15.68 3.51
CA PHE A 102 13.53 -16.73 3.50
C PHE A 102 13.51 -17.58 2.23
N THR A 103 14.21 -17.19 1.15
CA THR A 103 14.22 -17.95 -0.13
C THR A 103 14.62 -19.42 0.05
N ALA A 104 15.62 -19.71 0.87
CA ALA A 104 16.07 -21.08 1.11
C ALA A 104 15.17 -21.87 2.08
N LYS A 105 14.18 -21.23 2.72
CA LYS A 105 13.30 -21.86 3.71
C LYS A 105 12.00 -22.38 3.11
N PHE A 106 11.63 -21.93 1.93
CA PHE A 106 10.44 -22.35 1.18
C PHE A 106 10.86 -22.98 -0.15
N GLN A 107 10.05 -23.87 -0.69
CA GLN A 107 10.25 -24.36 -2.06
C GLN A 107 10.01 -23.23 -3.07
N LYS A 108 9.06 -22.32 -2.73
CA LYS A 108 8.73 -21.17 -3.56
C LYS A 108 8.28 -20.01 -2.71
N ILE A 109 8.93 -18.85 -2.88
CA ILE A 109 8.50 -17.58 -2.32
C ILE A 109 8.33 -16.56 -3.44
N ILE A 110 7.14 -15.97 -3.53
CA ILE A 110 6.80 -14.93 -4.51
C ILE A 110 6.52 -13.66 -3.74
N ILE A 111 7.08 -12.54 -4.18
CA ILE A 111 6.73 -11.21 -3.67
C ILE A 111 6.05 -10.46 -4.81
N SER A 112 4.76 -10.16 -4.61
CA SER A 112 3.98 -9.37 -5.57
C SER A 112 4.43 -7.91 -5.55
N GLN A 113 4.14 -7.20 -6.63
CA GLN A 113 4.40 -5.78 -6.73
C GLN A 113 3.39 -4.97 -5.87
N PRO A 114 3.74 -3.73 -5.49
CA PRO A 114 2.77 -2.74 -5.03
C PRO A 114 1.68 -2.48 -6.07
N LEU A 115 0.64 -1.75 -5.68
CA LEU A 115 -0.52 -1.50 -6.54
C LEU A 115 -0.18 -0.68 -7.79
N ILE A 116 0.71 0.31 -7.66
CA ILE A 116 1.06 1.23 -8.74
C ILE A 116 2.51 0.99 -9.15
N VAL A 117 2.71 0.43 -10.35
CA VAL A 117 4.03 0.14 -10.93
C VAL A 117 4.23 0.68 -12.33
N ASN A 118 3.15 1.01 -13.05
CA ASN A 118 3.18 1.48 -14.42
C ASN A 118 2.10 2.54 -14.67
N ASP A 119 2.13 3.17 -15.85
CA ASP A 119 1.19 4.23 -16.22
C ASP A 119 -0.28 3.83 -16.22
N GLU A 120 -0.58 2.58 -16.54
CA GLU A 120 -1.96 2.09 -16.50
C GLU A 120 -2.47 2.00 -15.07
N ASP A 121 -1.64 1.53 -14.14
CA ASP A 121 -1.98 1.48 -12.72
C ASP A 121 -2.27 2.88 -12.16
N TYR A 122 -1.48 3.90 -12.58
CA TYR A 122 -1.76 5.30 -12.22
C TYR A 122 -3.13 5.77 -12.73
N ARG A 123 -3.51 5.41 -13.98
CA ARG A 123 -4.83 5.77 -14.53
C ARG A 123 -5.96 5.08 -13.76
N LEU A 124 -5.80 3.80 -13.47
CA LEU A 124 -6.78 3.03 -12.70
C LEU A 124 -6.94 3.58 -11.27
N ALA A 125 -5.83 3.92 -10.60
CA ALA A 125 -5.85 4.53 -9.29
C ALA A 125 -6.53 5.90 -9.31
N ALA A 126 -6.21 6.75 -10.28
CA ALA A 126 -6.86 8.06 -10.43
C ALA A 126 -8.37 7.93 -10.72
N ALA A 127 -8.77 6.98 -11.57
CA ALA A 127 -10.18 6.71 -11.85
C ALA A 127 -10.90 6.21 -10.58
N ALA A 128 -10.29 5.32 -9.81
CA ALA A 128 -10.84 4.83 -8.55
C ALA A 128 -11.03 5.95 -7.51
N VAL A 129 -10.10 6.90 -7.44
CA VAL A 129 -10.24 8.09 -6.59
C VAL A 129 -11.36 9.00 -7.10
N ALA A 130 -11.41 9.27 -8.40
CA ALA A 130 -12.40 10.16 -8.99
C ALA A 130 -13.85 9.72 -8.74
N VAL A 131 -14.13 8.42 -8.75
CA VAL A 131 -15.49 7.90 -8.47
C VAL A 131 -15.90 8.00 -7.01
N GLN A 132 -14.95 8.22 -6.08
CA GLN A 132 -15.24 8.43 -4.66
C GLN A 132 -15.60 9.89 -4.34
N VAL A 133 -15.28 10.82 -5.25
CA VAL A 133 -15.57 12.24 -5.06
C VAL A 133 -17.01 12.52 -5.54
N PRO A 134 -17.86 13.11 -4.69
CA PRO A 134 -19.20 13.51 -5.11
C PRO A 134 -19.14 14.56 -6.22
N PRO A 135 -20.22 14.75 -7.00
CA PRO A 135 -20.30 15.85 -7.96
C PRO A 135 -19.98 17.19 -7.30
N LEU A 136 -19.06 17.94 -7.88
CA LEU A 136 -18.61 19.24 -7.38
C LEU A 136 -19.24 20.39 -8.18
N PRO A 137 -19.57 21.52 -7.53
CA PRO A 137 -19.85 22.78 -8.20
C PRO A 137 -18.72 23.19 -9.15
N ALA A 138 -19.01 24.03 -10.13
CA ALA A 138 -18.04 24.41 -11.17
C ALA A 138 -16.82 25.21 -10.64
N ASP A 139 -16.98 25.85 -9.49
CA ASP A 139 -15.99 26.65 -8.78
C ASP A 139 -15.30 25.89 -7.63
N GLU A 140 -15.57 24.60 -7.48
CA GLU A 140 -14.95 23.74 -6.47
C GLU A 140 -13.97 22.74 -7.08
N GLY A 141 -13.02 22.30 -6.28
CA GLY A 141 -12.06 21.27 -6.62
C GLY A 141 -11.67 20.40 -5.43
N VAL A 142 -10.91 19.35 -5.68
CA VAL A 142 -10.41 18.43 -4.66
C VAL A 142 -8.92 18.62 -4.47
N VAL A 143 -8.49 18.74 -3.22
CA VAL A 143 -7.08 18.65 -2.87
C VAL A 143 -6.79 17.25 -2.33
N LEU A 144 -5.91 16.54 -3.00
CA LEU A 144 -5.46 15.20 -2.62
C LEU A 144 -4.04 15.29 -2.04
N MET A 145 -3.92 15.09 -0.74
CA MET A 145 -2.64 15.16 -0.03
C MET A 145 -2.18 13.75 0.35
N GLY A 146 -1.10 13.30 -0.28
CA GLY A 146 -0.41 12.07 0.10
C GLY A 146 0.66 12.32 1.17
N HIS A 147 1.19 11.22 1.73
CA HIS A 147 2.27 11.31 2.71
C HIS A 147 3.54 11.91 2.09
N GLY A 148 3.84 11.52 0.88
CA GLY A 148 5.11 11.82 0.23
C GLY A 148 6.14 10.71 0.43
N THR A 149 7.29 10.87 -0.20
CA THR A 149 8.39 9.90 -0.15
C THR A 149 9.71 10.64 0.11
N PRO A 150 10.52 10.22 1.10
CA PRO A 150 11.80 10.85 1.37
C PRO A 150 12.80 10.63 0.22
N ARG A 151 13.83 11.47 0.12
CA ARG A 151 14.83 11.48 -0.96
C ARG A 151 15.69 10.21 -1.06
N ASN A 152 15.73 9.38 -0.05
CA ASN A 152 16.65 8.25 0.08
C ASN A 152 16.46 7.16 -0.98
N ASN A 153 17.00 7.36 -2.20
CA ASN A 153 17.02 6.38 -3.31
C ASN A 153 15.66 5.77 -3.67
N ASN A 154 14.58 6.48 -3.40
CA ASN A 154 13.24 6.00 -3.60
C ASN A 154 12.76 6.34 -5.02
N LYS A 155 12.38 5.33 -5.79
CA LYS A 155 11.87 5.49 -7.16
C LYS A 155 10.58 6.30 -7.24
N ALA A 156 9.84 6.38 -6.15
CA ALA A 156 8.60 7.13 -6.09
C ALA A 156 8.81 8.62 -5.81
N HIS A 157 9.97 9.00 -5.22
CA HIS A 157 10.27 10.39 -4.88
C HIS A 157 10.35 11.28 -6.12
N GLY A 158 9.68 12.43 -6.07
CA GLY A 158 9.67 13.40 -7.14
C GLY A 158 8.92 12.98 -8.42
N TYR A 159 8.31 11.80 -8.43
CA TYR A 159 7.63 11.26 -9.60
C TYR A 159 6.14 10.99 -9.38
N THR A 160 5.80 10.26 -8.33
CA THR A 160 4.46 9.68 -8.13
C THR A 160 3.34 10.73 -8.14
N TYR A 161 3.50 11.78 -7.34
CA TYR A 161 2.45 12.79 -7.16
C TYR A 161 2.37 13.73 -8.34
N VAL A 162 3.51 14.01 -8.99
CA VAL A 162 3.54 14.74 -10.27
C VAL A 162 2.79 13.93 -11.34
N ARG A 163 3.06 12.64 -11.44
CA ARG A 163 2.41 11.78 -12.43
C ARG A 163 0.91 11.65 -12.19
N LEU A 164 0.47 11.54 -10.93
CA LEU A 164 -0.96 11.56 -10.59
C LEU A 164 -1.63 12.87 -10.99
N GLN A 165 -0.98 14.03 -10.77
CA GLN A 165 -1.50 15.33 -11.22
C GLN A 165 -1.69 15.36 -12.74
N GLU A 166 -0.69 14.93 -13.51
CA GLU A 166 -0.78 14.88 -14.98
C GLU A 166 -1.97 14.02 -15.46
N ILE A 167 -2.22 12.91 -14.78
CA ILE A 167 -3.34 12.01 -15.11
C ILE A 167 -4.68 12.68 -14.80
N PHE A 168 -4.84 13.28 -13.62
CA PHE A 168 -6.07 14.01 -13.28
C PHE A 168 -6.31 15.18 -14.26
N ASP A 169 -5.25 15.90 -14.66
CA ASP A 169 -5.34 16.96 -15.67
C ASP A 169 -5.82 16.39 -17.02
N SER A 170 -5.28 15.26 -17.45
CA SER A 170 -5.70 14.57 -18.69
C SER A 170 -7.16 14.09 -18.65
N MET A 171 -7.65 13.71 -17.46
CA MET A 171 -9.04 13.33 -17.21
C MET A 171 -9.97 14.53 -17.10
N LYS A 172 -9.43 15.77 -17.09
CA LYS A 172 -10.17 17.01 -16.75
C LYS A 172 -10.88 16.92 -15.39
N PHE A 173 -10.31 16.17 -14.48
CA PHE A 173 -10.81 16.05 -13.12
C PHE A 173 -10.23 17.19 -12.27
N PRO A 174 -11.05 17.93 -11.49
CA PRO A 174 -10.63 19.15 -10.80
C PRO A 174 -9.84 18.84 -9.52
N ALA A 175 -8.75 18.08 -9.62
CA ALA A 175 -7.88 17.75 -8.50
C ALA A 175 -6.60 18.61 -8.51
N ILE A 176 -6.13 18.91 -7.31
CA ILE A 176 -4.75 19.34 -7.04
C ILE A 176 -4.11 18.27 -6.16
N VAL A 177 -3.03 17.70 -6.64
CA VAL A 177 -2.29 16.64 -5.93
C VAL A 177 -1.07 17.25 -5.24
N GLY A 178 -0.83 16.86 -4.01
CA GLY A 178 0.35 17.28 -3.25
C GLY A 178 0.75 16.28 -2.20
N THR A 179 1.83 16.59 -1.49
CA THR A 179 2.38 15.78 -0.40
C THR A 179 2.58 16.61 0.87
N VAL A 180 2.55 15.95 2.02
CA VAL A 180 2.90 16.56 3.30
C VAL A 180 4.40 16.49 3.59
N GLU A 181 5.15 15.66 2.86
CA GLU A 181 6.60 15.58 2.96
C GLU A 181 7.23 16.80 2.26
N GLU A 182 7.97 17.63 3.02
CA GLU A 182 8.54 18.88 2.51
C GLU A 182 9.56 18.66 1.40
N GLU A 183 10.27 17.52 1.44
CA GLU A 183 11.30 17.19 0.46
C GLU A 183 10.74 16.61 -0.84
N ASP A 184 9.49 16.18 -0.87
CA ASP A 184 8.85 15.63 -2.07
C ASP A 184 8.05 16.70 -2.84
N THR A 185 7.59 16.38 -4.04
CA THR A 185 6.92 17.33 -4.93
C THR A 185 5.67 16.75 -5.58
N PRO A 186 4.59 17.56 -5.75
CA PRO A 186 4.38 18.91 -5.22
C PRO A 186 4.18 18.89 -3.70
N ASN A 187 4.91 19.72 -2.97
CA ASN A 187 4.73 19.85 -1.53
C ASN A 187 3.53 20.75 -1.17
N PHE A 188 3.28 20.92 0.13
CA PHE A 188 2.15 21.69 0.62
C PHE A 188 2.15 23.16 0.14
N GLU A 189 3.33 23.81 0.06
CA GLU A 189 3.46 25.20 -0.43
C GLU A 189 3.07 25.31 -1.91
N ALA A 190 3.50 24.36 -2.74
CA ALA A 190 3.13 24.32 -4.15
C ALA A 190 1.61 24.12 -4.36
N VAL A 191 0.97 23.35 -3.47
CA VAL A 191 -0.49 23.19 -3.48
C VAL A 191 -1.19 24.51 -3.13
N LEU A 192 -0.72 25.21 -2.09
CA LEU A 192 -1.28 26.51 -1.70
C LEU A 192 -1.15 27.54 -2.83
N GLN A 193 0.00 27.59 -3.51
CA GLN A 193 0.20 28.47 -4.66
C GLN A 193 -0.81 28.16 -5.78
N LYS A 194 -0.97 26.92 -6.16
CA LYS A 194 -1.95 26.51 -7.18
C LYS A 194 -3.39 26.87 -6.82
N LEU A 195 -3.75 26.81 -5.52
CA LEU A 195 -5.08 27.22 -5.06
C LEU A 195 -5.31 28.74 -5.17
N GLN A 196 -4.26 29.56 -5.03
CA GLN A 196 -4.34 31.01 -5.17
C GLN A 196 -4.43 31.47 -6.65
N GLU A 197 -3.98 30.63 -7.57
CA GLU A 197 -3.98 30.90 -9.02
C GLU A 197 -5.31 30.53 -9.71
N ARG A 198 -6.20 29.83 -9.00
CA ARG A 198 -7.55 29.45 -9.48
C ARG A 198 -8.61 30.44 -9.05
#